data_84a97fd78f1738d8341507bcc4784320
#
_entry.id   84a97fd78f1738d8341507bcc4784320
#
_cell.length_a   1.000
_cell.length_b   1.000
_cell.length_c   1.000
_cell.angle_alpha   90.00
_cell.angle_beta   90.00
_cell.angle_gamma   90.00
#
_symmetry.space_group_name_H-M   'P 1'
#
loop_
_entity.id
_entity.type
_entity.pdbx_description
1 polymer ?
#
loop_
_entity_poly.entity_id
_entity_poly.type
_entity_poly.pdbx_seq_one_letter_code
_entity_poly.pdbx_strand_id
1 'polypeptide(L)'
;PRTLRLLRDATDVLLEATPRDVDLDHVRRHILDAPGVVDCHDLHAWTITSGMNVLSAHVVLGQEANPTLVLDELCRCLADDFDIEHSTFQLETEDRRRLEERSHA
;
A
#
# COMPACT_ATOMS: atom_id res chain seq x y z
N PRO A 1 16.00 -20.77 6.04
CA PRO A 1 16.87 -20.32 7.10
C PRO A 1 17.62 -19.03 6.78
N ARG A 2 18.76 -18.84 7.37
CA ARG A 2 19.51 -17.59 7.30
C ARG A 2 19.88 -17.14 5.88
N THR A 3 20.34 -18.03 5.05
CA THR A 3 20.79 -17.71 3.69
C THR A 3 19.65 -17.21 2.82
N LEU A 4 18.50 -17.86 2.90
CA LEU A 4 17.32 -17.44 2.15
C LEU A 4 16.81 -16.07 2.63
N ARG A 5 16.89 -15.84 3.93
CA ARG A 5 16.44 -14.58 4.52
C ARG A 5 17.32 -13.42 4.07
N LEU A 6 18.62 -13.60 4.06
CA LEU A 6 19.57 -12.58 3.59
C LEU A 6 19.37 -12.28 2.11
N LEU A 7 19.15 -13.29 1.30
CA LEU A 7 18.91 -13.12 -0.12
C LEU A 7 17.63 -12.34 -0.39
N ARG A 8 16.59 -12.63 0.37
CA ARG A 8 15.31 -11.94 0.27
C ARG A 8 15.44 -10.47 0.67
N ASP A 9 16.13 -10.17 1.76
CA ASP A 9 16.36 -8.80 2.22
C ASP A 9 17.15 -8.01 1.19
N ALA A 10 18.18 -8.60 0.59
CA ALA A 10 18.96 -7.96 -0.46
C ALA A 10 18.11 -7.66 -1.70
N THR A 11 17.22 -8.57 -2.06
CA THR A 11 16.31 -8.38 -3.19
C THR A 11 15.35 -7.22 -2.94
N ASP A 12 14.78 -7.16 -1.74
CA ASP A 12 13.86 -6.08 -1.37
C ASP A 12 14.56 -4.72 -1.43
N VAL A 13 15.79 -4.63 -0.95
CA VAL A 13 16.57 -3.39 -1.00
C VAL A 13 16.85 -2.95 -2.44
N LEU A 14 17.12 -3.89 -3.34
CA LEU A 14 17.44 -3.58 -4.73
C LEU A 14 16.21 -3.24 -5.57
N LEU A 15 15.06 -3.88 -5.29
CA LEU A 15 13.86 -3.73 -6.10
C LEU A 15 12.87 -2.71 -5.55
N GLU A 16 12.81 -2.53 -4.23
CA GLU A 16 11.81 -1.70 -3.58
C GLU A 16 12.39 -0.86 -2.44
N ALA A 17 13.36 -0.01 -2.76
CA ALA A 17 13.89 0.90 -1.77
C ALA A 17 12.83 1.94 -1.38
N THR A 18 12.34 1.89 -0.15
CA THR A 18 11.39 2.88 0.36
C THR A 18 12.02 4.28 0.35
N PRO A 19 11.30 5.32 -0.09
CA PRO A 19 11.79 6.68 -0.01
C PRO A 19 12.17 7.06 1.41
N ARG A 20 13.27 7.81 1.57
CA ARG A 20 13.80 8.16 2.90
C ARG A 20 12.85 9.00 3.73
N ASP A 21 12.07 9.83 3.07
CA ASP A 21 11.15 10.78 3.71
C ASP A 21 9.73 10.22 3.85
N VAL A 22 9.53 8.94 3.53
CA VAL A 22 8.22 8.30 3.65
C VAL A 22 8.26 7.19 4.69
N ASP A 23 7.47 7.35 5.75
CA ASP A 23 7.29 6.34 6.80
C ASP A 23 6.09 5.46 6.43
N LEU A 24 6.36 4.24 5.96
CA LEU A 24 5.32 3.31 5.52
C LEU A 24 4.36 2.92 6.64
N ASP A 25 4.83 2.82 7.87
CA ASP A 25 3.94 2.50 9.00
C ASP A 25 2.93 3.62 9.22
N HIS A 26 3.37 4.86 9.10
CA HIS A 26 2.51 6.03 9.22
C HIS A 26 1.51 6.10 8.06
N VAL A 27 1.98 5.85 6.85
CA VAL A 27 1.11 5.77 5.66
C VAL A 27 0.04 4.70 5.85
N ARG A 28 0.43 3.52 6.31
CA ARG A 28 -0.50 2.42 6.55
C ARG A 28 -1.58 2.82 7.55
N ARG A 29 -1.21 3.49 8.64
CA ARG A 29 -2.18 3.95 9.65
C ARG A 29 -3.16 4.96 9.06
N HIS A 30 -2.68 5.86 8.21
CA HIS A 30 -3.56 6.82 7.52
C HIS A 30 -4.56 6.11 6.62
N ILE A 31 -4.11 5.11 5.88
CA ILE A 31 -5.00 4.33 5.01
C ILE A 31 -6.06 3.62 5.85
N LEU A 32 -5.65 2.99 6.96
CA LEU A 32 -6.57 2.27 7.84
C LEU A 32 -7.59 3.18 8.51
N ASP A 33 -7.26 4.45 8.72
CA ASP A 33 -8.16 5.42 9.32
C ASP A 33 -9.19 5.98 8.34
N ALA A 34 -9.02 5.76 7.05
CA ALA A 34 -9.98 6.26 6.05
C ALA A 34 -11.34 5.57 6.21
N PRO A 35 -12.44 6.32 6.13
CA PRO A 35 -13.78 5.73 6.26
C PRO A 35 -14.04 4.65 5.23
N GLY A 36 -14.50 3.50 5.67
CA GLY A 36 -14.82 2.36 4.80
C GLY A 36 -13.68 1.38 4.59
N VAL A 37 -12.46 1.70 5.03
CA VAL A 37 -11.32 0.81 4.92
C VAL A 37 -11.28 -0.14 6.10
N VAL A 38 -11.21 -1.43 5.83
CA VAL A 38 -11.16 -2.50 6.84
C VAL A 38 -9.73 -2.97 7.06
N ASP A 39 -8.93 -3.05 6.00
CA ASP A 39 -7.56 -3.53 6.08
C ASP A 39 -6.76 -3.01 4.89
N CYS A 40 -5.44 -3.13 5.00
CA CYS A 40 -4.49 -2.73 3.96
C CYS A 40 -3.33 -3.72 3.97
N HIS A 41 -2.99 -4.25 2.80
CA HIS A 41 -1.86 -5.18 2.66
C HIS A 41 -1.10 -4.93 1.38
N ASP A 42 0.05 -5.57 1.23
CA ASP A 42 0.95 -5.40 0.08
C ASP A 42 1.23 -3.92 -0.22
N LEU A 43 1.60 -3.18 0.84
CA LEU A 43 1.92 -1.77 0.75
C LEU A 43 3.36 -1.58 0.32
N HIS A 44 3.56 -0.91 -0.81
CA HIS A 44 4.88 -0.63 -1.38
C HIS A 44 4.99 0.83 -1.77
N ALA A 45 6.15 1.42 -1.55
CA ALA A 45 6.44 2.78 -2.00
C ALA A 45 7.87 2.84 -2.54
N TRP A 46 8.06 3.63 -3.61
CA TRP A 46 9.39 3.82 -4.21
C TRP A 46 9.46 5.18 -4.88
N THR A 47 10.69 5.60 -5.18
CA THR A 47 10.93 6.85 -5.88
C THR A 47 11.43 6.54 -7.29
N ILE A 48 10.79 7.13 -8.29
CA ILE A 48 11.25 7.00 -9.67
C ILE A 48 12.33 8.05 -9.99
N THR A 49 12.95 7.94 -11.14
CA THR A 49 14.12 8.74 -11.53
C THR A 49 13.95 10.25 -11.41
N SER A 50 12.73 10.74 -11.58
CA SER A 50 12.41 12.16 -11.47
C SER A 50 12.28 12.67 -10.04
N GLY A 51 12.48 11.82 -9.04
CA GLY A 51 12.28 12.16 -7.65
C GLY A 51 10.84 12.04 -7.18
N MET A 52 9.96 11.54 -8.04
CA MET A 52 8.54 11.38 -7.74
C MET A 52 8.30 10.13 -6.87
N ASN A 53 7.62 10.31 -5.76
CA ASN A 53 7.24 9.21 -4.88
C ASN A 53 5.97 8.53 -5.40
N VAL A 54 6.01 7.21 -5.46
CA VAL A 54 4.93 6.37 -5.99
C VAL A 54 4.59 5.32 -4.96
N LEU A 55 3.30 4.98 -4.86
CA LEU A 55 2.82 4.00 -3.89
C LEU A 55 1.85 3.04 -4.56
N SER A 56 1.89 1.78 -4.14
CA SER A 56 0.85 0.81 -4.47
C SER A 56 0.43 0.06 -3.21
N ALA A 57 -0.84 -0.32 -3.13
CA ALA A 57 -1.37 -1.04 -1.98
C ALA A 57 -2.65 -1.76 -2.35
N HIS A 58 -2.93 -2.84 -1.61
CA HIS A 58 -4.22 -3.51 -1.63
C HIS A 58 -5.04 -3.01 -0.44
N VAL A 59 -6.22 -2.49 -0.69
CA VAL A 59 -7.10 -1.92 0.33
C VAL A 59 -8.40 -2.70 0.38
N VAL A 60 -8.70 -3.26 1.55
CA VAL A 60 -9.92 -4.04 1.76
C VAL A 60 -11.01 -3.12 2.26
N LEU A 61 -12.15 -3.12 1.57
CA LEU A 61 -13.29 -2.27 1.90
C LEU A 61 -14.39 -3.04 2.61
N GLY A 62 -15.06 -2.36 3.53
CA GLY A 62 -16.28 -2.86 4.13
C GLY A 62 -17.42 -2.87 3.11
N GLN A 63 -18.49 -3.61 3.43
CA GLN A 63 -19.61 -3.82 2.51
C GLN A 63 -20.33 -2.53 2.12
N GLU A 64 -20.37 -1.55 3.02
CA GLU A 64 -21.09 -0.30 2.79
C GLU A 64 -20.20 0.83 2.27
N ALA A 65 -18.92 0.55 2.08
CA ALA A 65 -17.98 1.56 1.59
C ALA A 65 -18.25 1.89 0.13
N ASN A 66 -18.15 3.17 -0.20
CA ASN A 66 -18.20 3.62 -1.60
C ASN A 66 -16.78 3.63 -2.16
N PRO A 67 -16.44 2.74 -3.11
CA PRO A 67 -15.06 2.64 -3.61
C PRO A 67 -14.52 3.93 -4.19
N THR A 68 -15.35 4.68 -4.91
CA THR A 68 -14.93 5.93 -5.53
C THR A 68 -14.56 6.98 -4.48
N LEU A 69 -15.37 7.12 -3.45
CA LEU A 69 -15.11 8.08 -2.38
C LEU A 69 -13.86 7.69 -1.58
N VAL A 70 -13.69 6.40 -1.30
CA VAL A 70 -12.51 5.92 -0.59
C VAL A 70 -11.25 6.20 -1.41
N LEU A 71 -11.28 5.90 -2.71
CA LEU A 71 -10.13 6.12 -3.58
C LEU A 71 -9.74 7.59 -3.65
N ASP A 72 -10.73 8.47 -3.83
CA ASP A 72 -10.49 9.92 -3.87
C ASP A 72 -9.87 10.43 -2.57
N GLU A 73 -10.39 9.98 -1.43
CA GLU A 73 -9.87 10.37 -0.12
C GLU A 73 -8.43 9.89 0.10
N LEU A 74 -8.15 8.64 -0.26
CA LEU A 74 -6.81 8.09 -0.12
C LEU A 74 -5.79 8.82 -0.99
N CYS A 75 -6.12 9.04 -2.25
CA CYS A 75 -5.22 9.73 -3.18
C CYS A 75 -4.93 11.16 -2.72
N ARG A 76 -5.97 11.88 -2.28
CA ARG A 76 -5.82 13.24 -1.79
C ARG A 76 -4.97 13.30 -0.52
N CYS A 77 -5.26 12.44 0.44
CA CYS A 77 -4.54 12.38 1.70
C CYS A 77 -3.06 12.08 1.50
N LEU A 78 -2.75 11.11 0.67
CA LEU A 78 -1.35 10.73 0.43
C LEU A 78 -0.58 11.81 -0.32
N ALA A 79 -1.22 12.49 -1.26
CA ALA A 79 -0.59 13.60 -1.97
C ALA A 79 -0.29 14.77 -1.04
N ASP A 80 -1.25 15.13 -0.18
CA ASP A 80 -1.15 16.30 0.68
C ASP A 80 -0.25 16.06 1.91
N ASP A 81 -0.36 14.89 2.54
CA ASP A 81 0.28 14.63 3.82
C ASP A 81 1.63 13.90 3.69
N PHE A 82 1.84 13.16 2.61
CA PHE A 82 3.03 12.30 2.46
C PHE A 82 3.85 12.60 1.20
N ASP A 83 3.45 13.59 0.42
CA ASP A 83 4.15 13.93 -0.83
C ASP A 83 4.25 12.74 -1.79
N ILE A 84 3.22 11.92 -1.82
CA ILE A 84 3.10 10.77 -2.74
C ILE A 84 2.25 11.20 -3.93
N GLU A 85 2.89 11.44 -5.05
CA GLU A 85 2.26 12.04 -6.22
C GLU A 85 1.42 11.06 -7.02
N HIS A 86 1.81 9.79 -7.04
CA HIS A 86 1.07 8.73 -7.72
C HIS A 86 0.78 7.59 -6.76
N SER A 87 -0.50 7.27 -6.62
CA SER A 87 -0.95 6.15 -5.80
C SER A 87 -1.81 5.22 -6.64
N THR A 88 -1.53 3.93 -6.57
CA THR A 88 -2.32 2.90 -7.23
C THR A 88 -2.87 1.96 -6.16
N PHE A 89 -4.18 1.79 -6.14
CA PHE A 89 -4.83 0.93 -5.15
C PHE A 89 -5.62 -0.15 -5.86
N GLN A 90 -5.41 -1.39 -5.41
CA GLN A 90 -6.34 -2.47 -5.72
C GLN A 90 -7.36 -2.50 -4.59
N LEU A 91 -8.62 -2.17 -4.91
CA LEU A 91 -9.70 -2.19 -3.93
C LEU A 91 -10.31 -3.58 -3.90
N GLU A 92 -10.41 -4.15 -2.70
CA GLU A 92 -10.85 -5.53 -2.50
C GLU A 92 -12.00 -5.59 -1.51
N THR A 93 -12.88 -6.58 -1.71
CA THR A 93 -13.85 -6.95 -0.69
C THR A 93 -13.21 -7.97 0.25
N GLU A 94 -13.81 -8.20 1.40
CA GLU A 94 -13.32 -9.21 2.34
C GLU A 94 -13.31 -10.61 1.71
N ASP A 95 -14.29 -10.92 0.87
CA ASP A 95 -14.34 -12.21 0.17
C ASP A 95 -13.19 -12.36 -0.81
N ARG A 96 -12.87 -11.31 -1.55
CA ARG A 96 -11.74 -11.30 -2.49
C ARG A 96 -10.42 -11.51 -1.75
N ARG A 97 -10.24 -10.86 -0.61
CA ARG A 97 -9.06 -11.03 0.22
C ARG A 97 -8.86 -12.49 0.64
N ARG A 98 -9.92 -13.15 1.08
CA ARG A 98 -9.85 -14.56 1.48
C ARG A 98 -9.43 -15.46 0.32
N LEU A 99 -9.92 -15.19 -0.87
CA LEU A 99 -9.52 -15.94 -2.07
C LEU A 99 -8.04 -15.76 -2.39
N GLU A 100 -7.52 -14.56 -2.25
CA GLU A 100 -6.10 -14.29 -2.46
C GLU A 100 -5.23 -14.98 -1.42
N GLU A 101 -5.62 -14.98 -0.16
CA GLU A 101 -4.92 -15.68 0.91
C GLU A 101 -4.82 -17.18 0.62
N ARG A 102 -5.90 -17.78 0.12
CA ARG A 102 -5.91 -19.19 -0.28
C ARG A 102 -4.95 -19.45 -1.44
N SER A 103 -4.89 -18.56 -2.40
CA SER A 103 -4.00 -18.70 -3.55
C SER A 103 -2.53 -18.64 -3.16
N HIS A 104 -2.21 -17.89 -2.11
CA HIS A 104 -0.85 -17.71 -1.62
C HIS A 104 -0.44 -18.73 -0.56
N ALA A 105 -1.38 -19.51 -0.07
CA ALA A 105 -1.10 -20.57 0.88
C ALA A 105 -0.53 -21.82 0.16
#